data_e4112ac0b79bb9fc27193e3f0108bc55
#
_entry.id   e4112ac0b79bb9fc27193e3f0108bc55
#
_cell.length_a   1.000
_cell.length_b   1.000
_cell.length_c   1.000
_cell.angle_alpha   90.00
_cell.angle_beta   90.00
_cell.angle_gamma   90.00
#
_symmetry.space_group_name_H-M   'P 1'
#
loop_
_entity.id
_entity.type
_entity.pdbx_description
1 polymer ?
#
loop_
_entity_poly.entity_id
_entity_poly.type
_entity_poly.pdbx_seq_one_letter_code
_entity_poly.pdbx_strand_id
1 'polypeptide(L)'
;MIKFLDLQKITLQHADEIHEAVSRVIDSGWYLQGSSVKQFEEHYAHFIGTRYCIGVGNGLDALTLIYRAYMEMGVMKEGDEVIVPANTYIASILAISENGLKPVLVEPDPETLEIDDARIEEAITERTRSVMIVHLY
;
A
#
# COMPACT_ATOMS: atom_id res chain seq x y z
N MET A 1 -0.61 -9.18 -32.08
CA MET A 1 -1.29 -9.71 -30.87
C MET A 1 -1.67 -8.52 -30.01
N ILE A 2 -2.91 -8.43 -29.56
CA ILE A 2 -3.35 -7.39 -28.61
C ILE A 2 -2.87 -7.81 -27.22
N LYS A 3 -2.06 -6.98 -26.57
CA LYS A 3 -1.61 -7.22 -25.19
C LYS A 3 -2.73 -6.85 -24.21
N PHE A 4 -2.90 -7.62 -23.16
CA PHE A 4 -3.84 -7.31 -22.07
C PHE A 4 -3.49 -5.98 -21.38
N LEU A 5 -2.20 -5.78 -21.10
CA LEU A 5 -1.64 -4.53 -20.60
C LEU A 5 -0.30 -4.27 -21.32
N ASP A 6 -0.17 -3.14 -21.97
CA ASP A 6 1.05 -2.72 -22.67
C ASP A 6 1.76 -1.60 -21.89
N LEU A 7 2.50 -1.97 -20.84
CA LEU A 7 3.26 -1.03 -20.02
C LEU A 7 4.26 -0.21 -20.85
N GLN A 8 4.87 -0.82 -21.87
CA GLN A 8 5.79 -0.10 -22.75
C GLN A 8 5.09 1.09 -23.46
N LYS A 9 3.88 0.84 -23.95
CA LYS A 9 3.09 1.89 -24.61
C LYS A 9 2.75 3.04 -23.66
N ILE A 10 2.45 2.73 -22.41
CA ILE A 10 2.18 3.73 -21.36
C ILE A 10 3.47 4.53 -21.06
N THR A 11 4.58 3.84 -20.84
CA THR A 11 5.88 4.49 -20.57
C THR A 11 6.33 5.40 -21.70
N LEU A 12 6.13 5.00 -22.97
CA LEU A 12 6.52 5.79 -24.13
C LEU A 12 5.76 7.13 -24.24
N GLN A 13 4.61 7.28 -23.59
CA GLN A 13 3.89 8.57 -23.55
C GLN A 13 4.63 9.64 -22.74
N HIS A 14 5.52 9.23 -21.84
CA HIS A 14 6.28 10.08 -20.93
C HIS A 14 7.80 9.78 -21.00
N ALA A 15 8.26 9.19 -22.12
CA ALA A 15 9.62 8.66 -22.22
C ALA A 15 10.70 9.72 -21.96
N ASP A 16 10.56 10.90 -22.56
CA ASP A 16 11.56 11.96 -22.45
C ASP A 16 11.66 12.48 -21.00
N GLU A 17 10.54 12.72 -20.34
CA GLU A 17 10.49 13.16 -18.95
C GLU A 17 11.09 12.11 -17.99
N ILE A 18 10.78 10.83 -18.24
CA ILE A 18 11.29 9.71 -17.45
C ILE A 18 12.81 9.58 -17.63
N HIS A 19 13.31 9.61 -18.89
CA HIS A 19 14.74 9.51 -19.17
C HIS A 19 15.51 10.68 -18.56
N GLU A 20 15.00 11.90 -18.66
CA GLU A 20 15.62 13.06 -18.04
C GLU A 20 15.68 12.94 -16.50
N ALA A 21 14.58 12.50 -15.86
CA ALA A 21 14.54 12.33 -14.43
C ALA A 21 15.52 11.26 -13.94
N VAL A 22 15.58 10.11 -14.62
CA VAL A 22 16.51 9.02 -14.31
C VAL A 22 17.96 9.46 -14.51
N SER A 23 18.28 10.14 -15.62
CA SER A 23 19.61 10.64 -15.93
C SER A 23 20.11 11.60 -14.84
N ARG A 24 19.28 12.54 -14.39
CA ARG A 24 19.64 13.45 -13.30
C ARG A 24 20.06 12.72 -12.03
N VAL A 25 19.36 11.62 -11.68
CA VAL A 25 19.72 10.81 -10.50
C VAL A 25 21.04 10.08 -10.71
N ILE A 26 21.24 9.46 -11.89
CA ILE A 26 22.48 8.75 -12.23
C ILE A 26 23.68 9.71 -12.19
N ASP A 27 23.55 10.87 -12.84
CA ASP A 27 24.62 11.87 -12.93
C ASP A 27 24.96 12.47 -11.57
N SER A 28 24.01 12.54 -10.65
CA SER A 28 24.24 13.01 -9.28
C SER A 28 25.08 12.04 -8.44
N GLY A 29 25.09 10.75 -8.78
CA GLY A 29 25.69 9.68 -7.99
C GLY A 29 25.01 9.43 -6.63
N TRP A 30 23.88 10.09 -6.33
CA TRP A 30 23.17 9.95 -5.07
C TRP A 30 21.85 9.20 -5.28
N TYR A 31 21.87 7.90 -5.03
CA TYR A 31 20.79 6.97 -5.39
C TYR A 31 19.77 6.71 -4.27
N LEU A 32 20.13 6.93 -3.00
CA LEU A 32 19.26 6.64 -1.86
C LEU A 32 19.05 7.88 -1.01
N GLN A 33 17.80 8.15 -0.63
CA GLN A 33 17.41 9.26 0.25
C GLN A 33 17.95 10.63 -0.21
N GLY A 34 18.08 10.79 -1.53
CA GLY A 34 18.56 12.03 -2.14
C GLY A 34 17.46 13.08 -2.32
N SER A 35 17.82 14.18 -2.98
CA SER A 35 16.90 15.28 -3.26
C SER A 35 15.66 14.85 -4.06
N SER A 36 15.79 13.88 -4.96
CA SER A 36 14.66 13.37 -5.75
C SER A 36 13.61 12.66 -4.91
N VAL A 37 14.04 11.87 -3.91
CA VAL A 37 13.12 11.25 -2.96
C VAL A 37 12.39 12.32 -2.14
N LYS A 38 13.12 13.29 -1.61
CA LYS A 38 12.53 14.38 -0.83
C LYS A 38 11.51 15.19 -1.65
N GLN A 39 11.84 15.53 -2.90
CA GLN A 39 10.91 16.22 -3.80
C GLN A 39 9.65 15.38 -4.07
N PHE A 40 9.80 14.07 -4.29
CA PHE A 40 8.67 13.17 -4.47
C PHE A 40 7.77 13.19 -3.22
N GLU A 41 8.34 13.03 -2.04
CA GLU A 41 7.60 13.03 -0.76
C GLU A 41 6.82 14.34 -0.56
N GLU A 42 7.45 15.49 -0.82
CA GLU A 42 6.81 16.80 -0.73
C GLU A 42 5.67 16.97 -1.74
N HIS A 43 5.91 16.62 -3.01
CA HIS A 43 4.91 16.73 -4.06
C HIS A 43 3.75 15.77 -3.86
N TYR A 44 4.03 14.53 -3.47
CA TYR A 44 2.98 13.54 -3.25
C TYR A 44 2.14 13.85 -2.02
N ALA A 45 2.75 14.31 -0.94
CA ALA A 45 2.02 14.79 0.23
C ALA A 45 1.07 15.94 -0.13
N HIS A 46 1.56 16.90 -0.93
CA HIS A 46 0.74 18.02 -1.41
C HIS A 46 -0.42 17.54 -2.31
N PHE A 47 -0.14 16.64 -3.24
CA PHE A 47 -1.15 16.09 -4.17
C PHE A 47 -2.27 15.35 -3.44
N ILE A 48 -1.95 14.55 -2.43
CA ILE A 48 -2.92 13.79 -1.62
C ILE A 48 -3.60 14.68 -0.56
N GLY A 49 -3.02 15.84 -0.22
CA GLY A 49 -3.51 16.72 0.84
C GLY A 49 -3.12 16.25 2.25
N THR A 50 -2.07 15.44 2.37
CA THR A 50 -1.51 15.02 3.66
C THR A 50 -0.39 15.94 4.11
N ARG A 51 -0.08 15.92 5.41
CA ARG A 51 1.03 16.72 5.95
C ARG A 51 2.40 16.16 5.58
N TYR A 52 2.50 14.84 5.48
CA TYR A 52 3.74 14.12 5.21
C TYR A 52 3.50 12.96 4.25
N CYS A 53 4.54 12.63 3.49
CA CYS A 53 4.69 11.40 2.75
C CYS A 53 6.06 10.81 3.09
N ILE A 54 6.15 9.52 3.24
CA ILE A 54 7.39 8.79 3.53
C ILE A 54 7.59 7.76 2.43
N GLY A 55 8.67 7.91 1.67
CA GLY A 55 9.06 6.96 0.63
C GLY A 55 9.57 5.66 1.25
N VAL A 56 9.05 4.54 0.72
CA VAL A 56 9.43 3.17 1.13
C VAL A 56 9.76 2.34 -0.09
N GLY A 57 10.29 1.13 0.09
CA GLY A 57 10.74 0.30 -1.03
C GLY A 57 9.60 -0.19 -1.94
N ASN A 58 8.45 -0.52 -1.36
CA ASN A 58 7.29 -1.04 -2.07
C ASN A 58 6.03 -0.98 -1.21
N GLY A 59 4.88 -1.43 -1.76
CA GLY A 59 3.60 -1.40 -1.06
C GLY A 59 3.51 -2.34 0.14
N LEU A 60 4.19 -3.48 0.12
CA LEU A 60 4.25 -4.38 1.28
C LEU A 60 4.99 -3.71 2.44
N ASP A 61 6.14 -3.09 2.18
CA ASP A 61 6.87 -2.33 3.19
C ASP A 61 6.00 -1.22 3.79
N ALA A 62 5.24 -0.51 2.93
CA ALA A 62 4.32 0.54 3.39
C ALA A 62 3.28 -0.01 4.37
N LEU A 63 2.61 -1.10 4.03
CA LEU A 63 1.60 -1.72 4.88
C LEU A 63 2.21 -2.27 6.18
N THR A 64 3.35 -2.95 6.09
CA THR A 64 4.07 -3.47 7.26
C THR A 64 4.46 -2.35 8.22
N LEU A 65 4.99 -1.23 7.70
CA LEU A 65 5.38 -0.07 8.51
C LEU A 65 4.18 0.66 9.12
N ILE A 66 3.04 0.72 8.44
CA ILE A 66 1.80 1.30 8.97
C ILE A 66 1.34 0.52 10.21
N TYR A 67 1.27 -0.82 10.13
CA TYR A 67 0.89 -1.62 11.28
C TYR A 67 1.93 -1.54 12.40
N ARG A 68 3.20 -1.55 12.06
CA ARG A 68 4.26 -1.36 13.06
C ARG A 68 4.13 -0.02 13.76
N ALA A 69 3.83 1.05 13.05
CA ALA A 69 3.61 2.36 13.64
C ALA A 69 2.41 2.35 14.62
N TYR A 70 1.30 1.73 14.25
CA TYR A 70 0.16 1.60 15.16
C TYR A 70 0.49 0.80 16.43
N MET A 71 1.34 -0.21 16.32
CA MET A 71 1.82 -0.96 17.49
C MET A 71 2.72 -0.10 18.39
N GLU A 72 3.68 0.62 17.82
CA GLU A 72 4.57 1.55 18.55
C GLU A 72 3.79 2.69 19.24
N MET A 73 2.70 3.13 18.62
CA MET A 73 1.79 4.13 19.20
C MET A 73 0.87 3.54 20.30
N GLY A 74 0.90 2.24 20.51
CA GLY A 74 0.02 1.56 21.49
C GLY A 74 -1.44 1.44 21.05
N VAL A 75 -1.75 1.69 19.78
CA VAL A 75 -3.10 1.56 19.18
C VAL A 75 -3.43 0.09 18.95
N MET A 76 -2.42 -0.69 18.61
CA MET A 76 -2.51 -2.13 18.34
C MET A 76 -1.44 -2.89 19.14
N LYS A 77 -1.67 -4.18 19.32
CA LYS A 77 -0.71 -5.10 19.97
C LYS A 77 -0.76 -6.48 19.31
N GLU A 78 0.26 -7.29 19.56
CA GLU A 78 0.33 -8.67 19.08
C GLU A 78 -0.96 -9.44 19.41
N GLY A 79 -1.47 -10.19 18.44
CA GLY A 79 -2.71 -10.95 18.51
C GLY A 79 -3.99 -10.17 18.25
N ASP A 80 -3.92 -8.85 18.09
CA ASP A 80 -5.06 -8.05 17.62
C ASP A 80 -5.45 -8.44 16.19
N GLU A 81 -6.72 -8.29 15.87
CA GLU A 81 -7.30 -8.74 14.62
C GLU A 81 -7.46 -7.59 13.61
N VAL A 82 -7.17 -7.93 12.35
CA VAL A 82 -7.36 -7.05 11.19
C VAL A 82 -8.28 -7.75 10.20
N ILE A 83 -9.43 -7.18 9.94
CA ILE A 83 -10.34 -7.66 8.90
C ILE A 83 -9.79 -7.26 7.53
N VAL A 84 -9.76 -8.21 6.57
CA VAL A 84 -9.18 -8.03 5.25
C VAL A 84 -9.95 -8.86 4.23
N PRO A 85 -10.15 -8.41 2.96
CA PRO A 85 -10.86 -9.20 1.96
C PRO A 85 -10.10 -10.48 1.62
N ALA A 86 -10.84 -11.60 1.48
CA ALA A 86 -10.27 -12.92 1.22
C ALA A 86 -9.62 -13.06 -0.17
N ASN A 87 -10.04 -12.22 -1.13
CA ASN A 87 -9.51 -12.19 -2.51
C ASN A 87 -8.37 -11.17 -2.72
N THR A 88 -7.81 -10.60 -1.65
CA THR A 88 -6.73 -9.62 -1.77
C THR A 88 -5.43 -10.25 -2.26
N TYR A 89 -4.49 -9.41 -2.74
CA TYR A 89 -3.13 -9.84 -2.99
C TYR A 89 -2.43 -10.21 -1.67
N ILE A 90 -1.60 -11.24 -1.71
CA ILE A 90 -0.95 -11.82 -0.51
C ILE A 90 -0.21 -10.80 0.37
N ALA A 91 0.28 -9.69 -0.22
CA ALA A 91 0.98 -8.64 0.53
C ALA A 91 0.13 -8.04 1.67
N SER A 92 -1.18 -7.91 1.48
CA SER A 92 -2.10 -7.43 2.54
C SER A 92 -2.08 -8.34 3.76
N ILE A 93 -2.10 -9.65 3.54
CA ILE A 93 -2.09 -10.66 4.61
C ILE A 93 -0.72 -10.75 5.28
N LEU A 94 0.36 -10.70 4.47
CA LEU A 94 1.73 -10.73 4.98
C LEU A 94 2.03 -9.54 5.89
N ALA A 95 1.64 -8.33 5.51
CA ALA A 95 1.84 -7.14 6.33
C ALA A 95 1.20 -7.25 7.71
N ILE A 96 0.05 -7.91 7.81
CA ILE A 96 -0.65 -8.17 9.07
C ILE A 96 0.12 -9.21 9.88
N SER A 97 0.41 -10.37 9.29
CA SER A 97 1.02 -11.50 10.00
C SER A 97 2.47 -11.25 10.42
N GLU A 98 3.26 -10.53 9.62
CA GLU A 98 4.65 -10.15 9.95
C GLU A 98 4.74 -9.26 11.20
N ASN A 99 3.69 -8.53 11.51
CA ASN A 99 3.58 -7.74 12.73
C ASN A 99 2.98 -8.52 13.92
N GLY A 100 2.80 -9.84 13.81
CA GLY A 100 2.16 -10.65 14.86
C GLY A 100 0.67 -10.38 15.05
N LEU A 101 0.05 -9.66 14.11
CA LEU A 101 -1.38 -9.43 14.05
C LEU A 101 -2.09 -10.60 13.36
N LYS A 102 -3.38 -10.75 13.59
CA LYS A 102 -4.18 -11.85 13.07
C LYS A 102 -5.07 -11.39 11.91
N PRO A 103 -4.86 -11.83 10.66
CA PRO A 103 -5.79 -11.55 9.59
C PRO A 103 -7.10 -12.30 9.78
N VAL A 104 -8.23 -11.59 9.66
CA VAL A 104 -9.59 -12.14 9.64
C VAL A 104 -10.13 -11.94 8.25
N LEU A 105 -10.24 -13.05 7.50
CA LEU A 105 -10.65 -13.01 6.10
C LEU A 105 -12.18 -12.87 5.99
N VAL A 106 -12.62 -11.91 5.20
CA VAL A 106 -14.03 -11.70 4.84
C VAL A 106 -14.20 -11.90 3.34
N GLU A 107 -15.17 -12.71 2.96
CA GLU A 107 -15.47 -12.97 1.55
C GLU A 107 -15.88 -11.67 0.83
N PRO A 108 -15.49 -11.52 -0.44
CA PRO A 108 -15.90 -10.39 -1.25
C PRO A 108 -17.36 -10.48 -1.65
N ASP A 109 -17.97 -9.34 -1.91
CA ASP A 109 -19.24 -9.26 -2.64
C ASP A 109 -19.04 -9.77 -4.08
N PRO A 110 -19.88 -10.70 -4.56
CA PRO A 110 -19.67 -11.34 -5.87
C PRO A 110 -19.93 -10.41 -7.08
N GLU A 111 -20.57 -9.27 -6.88
CA GLU A 111 -20.85 -8.32 -7.96
C GLU A 111 -19.76 -7.27 -8.09
N THR A 112 -19.25 -6.77 -6.95
CA THR A 112 -18.25 -5.69 -6.92
C THR A 112 -16.84 -6.21 -6.80
N LEU A 113 -16.65 -7.43 -6.28
CA LEU A 113 -15.36 -8.05 -5.90
C LEU A 113 -14.60 -7.27 -4.80
N GLU A 114 -15.22 -6.27 -4.22
CA GLU A 114 -14.74 -5.57 -3.02
C GLU A 114 -15.11 -6.37 -1.77
N ILE A 115 -14.56 -6.02 -0.62
CA ILE A 115 -14.95 -6.66 0.65
C ILE A 115 -16.47 -6.48 0.87
N ASP A 116 -17.15 -7.57 1.23
CA ASP A 116 -18.59 -7.54 1.52
C ASP A 116 -18.82 -6.82 2.85
N ASP A 117 -19.35 -5.61 2.81
CA ASP A 117 -19.58 -4.75 3.97
C ASP A 117 -20.61 -5.34 4.94
N ALA A 118 -21.58 -6.10 4.43
CA ALA A 118 -22.59 -6.79 5.25
C ALA A 118 -21.96 -7.87 6.14
N ARG A 119 -20.82 -8.43 5.74
CA ARG A 119 -20.09 -9.46 6.50
C ARG A 119 -19.04 -8.92 7.44
N ILE A 120 -18.66 -7.65 7.32
CA ILE A 120 -17.67 -7.03 8.21
C ILE A 120 -18.16 -7.05 9.65
N GLU A 121 -19.43 -6.68 9.89
CA GLU A 121 -19.99 -6.61 11.24
C GLU A 121 -19.96 -7.99 11.96
N GLU A 122 -20.26 -9.06 11.22
CA GLU A 122 -20.23 -10.44 11.74
C GLU A 122 -18.80 -10.89 12.11
N ALA A 123 -17.78 -10.33 11.45
CA ALA A 123 -16.36 -10.65 11.67
C ALA A 123 -15.73 -9.84 12.83
N ILE A 124 -16.41 -8.81 13.33
CA ILE A 124 -15.89 -7.96 14.41
C ILE A 124 -15.91 -8.73 15.74
N THR A 125 -14.78 -8.72 16.42
CA THR A 125 -14.61 -9.24 17.78
C THR A 125 -14.03 -8.16 18.71
N GLU A 126 -13.93 -8.46 20.00
CA GLU A 126 -13.26 -7.57 20.96
C GLU A 126 -11.78 -7.31 20.62
N ARG A 127 -11.16 -8.15 19.81
CA ARG A 127 -9.77 -8.00 19.34
C ARG A 127 -9.63 -7.26 18.03
N THR A 128 -10.70 -7.02 17.31
CA THR A 128 -10.66 -6.30 16.03
C THR A 128 -10.23 -4.85 16.28
N ARG A 129 -9.19 -4.40 15.57
CA ARG A 129 -8.64 -3.05 15.68
C ARG A 129 -8.63 -2.29 14.36
N SER A 130 -8.65 -2.98 13.24
CA SER A 130 -8.74 -2.32 11.95
C SER A 130 -9.42 -3.17 10.90
N VAL A 131 -9.89 -2.50 9.85
CA VAL A 131 -10.36 -3.10 8.60
C VAL A 131 -9.45 -2.58 7.49
N MET A 132 -8.80 -3.48 6.77
CA MET A 132 -8.03 -3.14 5.58
C MET A 132 -8.94 -3.24 4.35
N ILE A 133 -9.22 -2.11 3.72
CA ILE A 133 -9.97 -2.06 2.48
C ILE A 133 -8.97 -2.16 1.31
N VAL A 134 -9.30 -2.96 0.30
CA VAL A 134 -8.49 -3.14 -0.89
C VAL A 134 -9.37 -2.89 -2.12
N HIS A 135 -9.09 -1.82 -2.85
CA HIS A 135 -9.71 -1.52 -4.13
C HIS A 135 -8.96 -2.27 -5.23
N LEU A 136 -9.51 -3.41 -5.63
CA LEU A 136 -8.80 -4.35 -6.49
C LEU A 136 -9.01 -4.04 -7.99
N TYR A 137 -10.17 -3.45 -8.34
CA TYR A 137 -10.57 -3.18 -9.73
C TYR A 137 -11.21 -1.78 -9.87
#